data_a81a9f3058a02c60ee40b7c368e77c80
#
_entry.id   a81a9f3058a02c60ee40b7c368e77c80
#
_cell.length_a   1.000
_cell.length_b   1.000
_cell.length_c   1.000
_cell.angle_alpha   90.00
_cell.angle_beta   90.00
_cell.angle_gamma   90.00
#
_symmetry.space_group_name_H-M   'P 1'
#
loop_
_entity.id
_entity.type
_entity.pdbx_description
1 polymer ?
#
loop_
_entity_poly.entity_id
_entity_poly.type
_entity_poly.pdbx_seq_one_letter_code
_entity_poly.pdbx_strand_id
1 'polypeptide(L)'
;MLVWQENFLTGESLKNPNKIKKKLNNGKLVPGIYLLTLSENPSNLMDIIPAAMLIQKSLYGICPKIIGMAKGKDEALEMVRSLIDEMYTETGTFATAEYIENR
;
A
#
# COMPACT_ATOMS: atom_id res chain seq x y z
N MET A 1 10.01 -5.72 -10.66
CA MET A 1 9.70 -4.31 -10.61
C MET A 1 8.43 -4.07 -9.82
N LEU A 2 8.39 -3.05 -8.97
CA LEU A 2 7.21 -2.77 -8.17
C LEU A 2 6.09 -2.17 -9.03
N VAL A 3 4.85 -2.54 -8.73
CA VAL A 3 3.67 -2.02 -9.41
C VAL A 3 2.92 -1.10 -8.46
N TRP A 4 2.71 0.15 -8.86
CA TRP A 4 2.07 1.17 -8.04
C TRP A 4 0.74 1.60 -8.65
N GLN A 5 -0.24 1.84 -7.78
CA GLN A 5 -1.47 2.52 -8.20
C GLN A 5 -1.12 3.96 -8.58
N GLU A 6 -1.68 4.47 -9.67
CA GLU A 6 -1.37 5.81 -10.17
C GLU A 6 -1.57 6.90 -9.12
N ASN A 7 -2.70 6.86 -8.42
CA ASN A 7 -3.02 7.80 -7.34
C ASN A 7 -2.96 7.10 -5.99
N PHE A 8 -1.81 6.48 -5.68
CA PHE A 8 -1.68 5.74 -4.44
C PHE A 8 -1.86 6.65 -3.22
N LEU A 9 -2.43 6.07 -2.16
CA LEU A 9 -2.68 6.79 -0.92
C LEU A 9 -1.38 7.06 -0.17
N THR A 10 -1.32 8.19 0.52
CA THR A 10 -0.14 8.52 1.35
C THR A 10 -0.60 8.96 2.73
N GLY A 11 0.14 8.53 3.76
CA GLY A 11 -0.11 8.97 5.12
C GLY A 11 0.28 10.43 5.32
N GLU A 12 -0.38 11.09 6.24
CA GLU A 12 -0.12 12.50 6.54
C GLU A 12 1.30 12.76 7.04
N SER A 13 1.93 11.77 7.64
CA SER A 13 3.30 11.89 8.15
C SER A 13 4.36 11.85 7.05
N LEU A 14 3.99 11.49 5.83
CA LEU A 14 4.93 11.42 4.71
C LEU A 14 5.09 12.79 4.05
N LYS A 15 6.33 13.26 3.99
CA LYS A 15 6.62 14.58 3.42
C LYS A 15 6.93 14.53 1.92
N ASN A 16 7.60 13.49 1.48
CA ASN A 16 8.01 13.34 0.07
C ASN A 16 7.74 11.93 -0.44
N PRO A 17 6.45 11.54 -0.64
CA PRO A 17 6.12 10.18 -1.05
C PRO A 17 6.74 9.77 -2.39
N ASN A 18 6.84 10.69 -3.34
CA ASN A 18 7.44 10.37 -4.64
C ASN A 18 8.92 10.05 -4.54
N LYS A 19 9.63 10.72 -3.63
CA LYS A 19 11.04 10.44 -3.37
C LYS A 19 11.22 9.05 -2.77
N ILE A 20 10.33 8.68 -1.83
CA ILE A 20 10.35 7.36 -1.20
C ILE A 20 10.03 6.29 -2.24
N LYS A 21 9.03 6.52 -3.08
CA LYS A 21 8.68 5.62 -4.17
C LYS A 21 9.87 5.35 -5.08
N LYS A 22 10.60 6.40 -5.46
CA LYS A 22 11.78 6.28 -6.29
C LYS A 22 12.87 5.43 -5.63
N LYS A 23 13.10 5.63 -4.33
CA LYS A 23 14.08 4.84 -3.59
C LYS A 23 13.69 3.37 -3.55
N LEU A 24 12.43 3.07 -3.29
CA LEU A 24 11.93 1.69 -3.24
C LEU A 24 12.03 1.03 -4.62
N ASN A 25 11.71 1.75 -5.68
CA ASN A 25 11.84 1.23 -7.05
C ASN A 25 13.29 0.89 -7.40
N ASN A 26 14.23 1.55 -6.76
CA ASN A 26 15.67 1.29 -6.95
C ASN A 26 16.21 0.25 -5.96
N GLY A 27 15.35 -0.40 -5.19
CA GLY A 27 15.75 -1.43 -4.23
C GLY A 27 16.43 -0.89 -2.99
N LYS A 28 16.26 0.39 -2.68
CA LYS A 28 16.88 0.99 -1.50
C LYS A 28 16.01 0.84 -0.27
N LEU A 29 16.64 0.66 0.88
CA LEU A 29 15.95 0.59 2.16
C LEU A 29 15.46 1.96 2.59
N VAL A 30 14.18 2.04 2.99
CA VAL A 30 13.62 3.23 3.62
C VAL A 30 13.00 2.79 4.94
N PRO A 31 13.69 2.97 6.08
CA PRO A 31 13.19 2.52 7.37
C PRO A 31 11.89 3.21 7.78
N GLY A 32 11.04 2.48 8.50
CA GLY A 32 9.81 3.04 9.05
C GLY A 32 8.66 3.19 8.05
N ILE A 33 8.85 2.79 6.81
CA ILE A 33 7.81 2.86 5.78
C ILE A 33 7.07 1.53 5.69
N TYR A 34 5.74 1.62 5.64
CA TYR A 34 4.86 0.47 5.42
C TYR A 34 4.05 0.70 4.15
N LEU A 35 3.83 -0.39 3.42
CA LEU A 35 3.10 -0.34 2.15
C LEU A 35 1.75 -1.04 2.30
N LEU A 36 0.73 -0.44 1.72
CA LEU A 36 -0.58 -1.06 1.59
C LEU A 36 -0.66 -1.69 0.22
N THR A 37 -0.99 -2.97 0.16
CA THR A 37 -1.07 -3.71 -1.11
C THR A 37 -2.41 -4.41 -1.23
N LEU A 38 -2.84 -4.66 -2.48
CA LEU A 38 -3.99 -5.51 -2.71
C LEU A 38 -3.61 -6.93 -2.35
N SER A 39 -4.49 -7.60 -1.58
CA SER A 39 -4.26 -8.98 -1.20
C SER A 39 -4.65 -9.93 -2.31
N GLU A 40 -3.81 -10.94 -2.57
CA GLU A 40 -4.14 -12.03 -3.47
C GLU A 40 -4.98 -13.10 -2.78
N ASN A 41 -5.00 -13.08 -1.45
CA ASN A 41 -5.80 -14.00 -0.66
C ASN A 41 -7.23 -13.47 -0.57
N PRO A 42 -8.24 -14.20 -1.07
CA PRO A 42 -9.63 -13.73 -1.05
C PRO A 42 -10.19 -13.51 0.35
N SER A 43 -9.54 -14.04 1.39
CA SER A 43 -9.94 -13.83 2.77
C SER A 43 -9.50 -12.47 3.32
N ASN A 44 -8.57 -11.81 2.65
CA ASN A 44 -8.03 -10.52 3.06
C ASN A 44 -8.38 -9.44 2.04
N LEU A 45 -8.72 -8.26 2.52
CA LEU A 45 -9.01 -7.12 1.64
C LEU A 45 -7.72 -6.44 1.18
N MET A 46 -6.78 -6.27 2.08
CA MET A 46 -5.50 -5.60 1.85
C MET A 46 -4.45 -6.17 2.79
N ASP A 47 -3.19 -6.05 2.39
CA ASP A 47 -2.07 -6.42 3.24
C ASP A 47 -1.24 -5.19 3.58
N ILE A 48 -0.63 -5.19 4.76
CA ILE A 48 0.32 -4.18 5.19
C ILE A 48 1.69 -4.85 5.23
N ILE A 49 2.63 -4.33 4.45
CA ILE A 49 3.96 -4.90 4.30
C ILE A 49 5.01 -3.88 4.69
N PRO A 50 5.93 -4.18 5.64
CA PRO A 50 7.07 -3.30 5.88
C PRO A 50 7.89 -3.15 4.59
N ALA A 51 8.23 -1.93 4.21
CA ALA A 51 9.02 -1.71 2.99
C ALA A 51 10.37 -2.42 3.04
N ALA A 52 10.92 -2.63 4.24
CA ALA A 52 12.17 -3.37 4.42
C ALA A 52 12.13 -4.78 3.84
N MET A 53 10.95 -5.40 3.79
CA MET A 53 10.80 -6.74 3.21
C MET A 53 11.06 -6.76 1.70
N LEU A 54 10.92 -5.64 1.02
CA LEU A 54 11.15 -5.55 -0.42
C LEU A 54 12.62 -5.65 -0.82
N ILE A 55 13.54 -5.56 0.16
CA ILE A 55 14.96 -5.75 -0.11
C ILE A 55 15.25 -7.19 -0.49
N GLN A 56 14.44 -8.12 0.01
CA GLN A 56 14.57 -9.52 -0.36
C GLN A 56 14.12 -9.70 -1.81
N LYS A 57 15.03 -10.14 -2.67
CA LYS A 57 14.77 -10.28 -4.11
C LYS A 57 13.53 -11.12 -4.42
N SER A 58 13.28 -12.16 -3.63
CA SER A 58 12.11 -13.02 -3.81
C SER A 58 10.79 -12.25 -3.63
N LEU A 59 10.74 -11.34 -2.66
CA LEU A 59 9.54 -10.54 -2.42
C LEU A 59 9.43 -9.37 -3.39
N TYR A 60 10.56 -8.80 -3.80
CA TYR A 60 10.56 -7.69 -4.75
C TYR A 60 9.90 -8.06 -6.08
N GLY A 61 10.15 -9.29 -6.55
CA GLY A 61 9.59 -9.76 -7.82
C GLY A 61 8.13 -10.18 -7.77
N ILE A 62 7.60 -10.45 -6.58
CA ILE A 62 6.22 -10.94 -6.41
C ILE A 62 5.33 -9.98 -5.61
N CYS A 63 5.80 -8.78 -5.34
CA CYS A 63 5.03 -7.80 -4.58
C CYS A 63 3.72 -7.48 -5.30
N PRO A 64 2.57 -7.59 -4.63
CA PRO A 64 1.31 -7.18 -5.23
C PRO A 64 1.27 -5.68 -5.50
N LYS A 65 0.24 -5.24 -6.22
CA LYS A 65 0.07 -3.82 -6.53
C LYS A 65 0.02 -2.97 -5.25
N ILE A 66 0.88 -1.96 -5.18
CA ILE A 66 0.97 -1.05 -4.04
C ILE A 66 -0.07 0.05 -4.21
N ILE A 67 -0.98 0.16 -3.25
CA ILE A 67 -2.07 1.12 -3.29
C ILE A 67 -1.90 2.25 -2.28
N GLY A 68 -0.96 2.12 -1.36
CA GLY A 68 -0.73 3.15 -0.37
C GLY A 68 0.61 3.01 0.32
N MET A 69 1.01 4.07 1.00
CA MET A 69 2.27 4.16 1.72
C MET A 69 2.05 4.94 3.00
N ALA A 70 2.60 4.46 4.11
CA ALA A 70 2.48 5.12 5.40
C ALA A 70 3.80 5.10 6.15
N LYS A 71 3.95 6.04 7.08
CA LYS A 71 5.09 6.07 7.99
C LYS A 71 4.66 5.44 9.31
N GLY A 72 5.17 4.26 9.59
CA GLY A 72 4.81 3.51 10.78
C GLY A 72 3.58 2.64 10.60
N LYS A 73 3.53 1.58 11.41
CA LYS A 73 2.46 0.58 11.33
C LYS A 73 1.11 1.14 11.76
N ASP A 74 1.08 2.00 12.77
CA ASP A 74 -0.17 2.57 13.27
C ASP A 74 -0.84 3.45 12.22
N GLU A 75 -0.07 4.25 11.51
CA GLU A 75 -0.60 5.06 10.41
C GLU A 75 -1.13 4.18 9.28
N ALA A 76 -0.42 3.09 8.96
CA ALA A 76 -0.87 2.15 7.94
C ALA A 76 -2.20 1.51 8.32
N LEU A 77 -2.36 1.10 9.58
CA LEU A 77 -3.61 0.52 10.09
C LEU A 77 -4.77 1.51 10.00
N GLU A 78 -4.53 2.77 10.37
CA GLU A 78 -5.57 3.81 10.27
C GLU A 78 -5.97 4.06 8.81
N MET A 79 -5.02 4.04 7.88
CA MET A 79 -5.31 4.20 6.47
C MET A 79 -6.17 3.06 5.94
N VAL A 80 -5.85 1.82 6.31
CA VAL A 80 -6.66 0.65 5.92
C VAL A 80 -8.07 0.77 6.47
N ARG A 81 -8.20 1.13 7.73
CA ARG A 81 -9.49 1.29 8.39
C ARG A 81 -10.34 2.35 7.69
N SER A 82 -9.74 3.51 7.41
CA SER A 82 -10.45 4.60 6.74
C SER A 82 -10.88 4.21 5.34
N LEU A 83 -10.02 3.51 4.61
CA LEU A 83 -10.32 3.07 3.25
C LEU A 83 -11.45 2.04 3.22
N ILE A 84 -11.46 1.11 4.17
CA ILE A 84 -12.52 0.11 4.27
C ILE A 84 -13.85 0.77 4.59
N ASP A 85 -13.87 1.72 5.54
CA ASP A 85 -15.07 2.46 5.89
C ASP A 85 -15.62 3.25 4.71
N GLU A 86 -14.73 3.95 4.00
CA GLU A 86 -15.09 4.71 2.81
C GLU A 86 -15.68 3.81 1.73
N MET A 87 -15.02 2.71 1.44
CA MET A 87 -15.45 1.76 0.43
C MET A 87 -16.83 1.18 0.75
N TYR A 88 -17.05 0.75 1.98
CA TYR A 88 -18.31 0.20 2.39
C TYR A 88 -19.43 1.24 2.35
N THR A 89 -19.13 2.46 2.79
CA THR A 89 -20.10 3.56 2.79
C THR A 89 -20.55 3.93 1.38
N GLU A 90 -19.62 3.94 0.43
CA GLU A 90 -19.92 4.34 -0.96
C GLU A 90 -20.53 3.23 -1.80
N THR A 91 -20.06 1.99 -1.59
CA THR A 91 -20.42 0.87 -2.47
C THR A 91 -21.26 -0.21 -1.80
N GLY A 92 -21.22 -0.27 -0.48
CA GLY A 92 -21.90 -1.35 0.27
C GLY A 92 -21.21 -2.71 0.13
N THR A 93 -20.03 -2.76 -0.49
CA THR A 93 -19.28 -3.99 -0.73
C THR A 93 -17.82 -3.80 -0.37
N PHE A 94 -17.07 -4.91 -0.41
CA PHE A 94 -15.63 -4.90 -0.15
C PHE A 94 -14.83 -5.34 -1.40
N ALA A 95 -15.30 -4.99 -2.59
CA ALA A 95 -14.59 -5.25 -3.83
C ALA A 95 -13.40 -4.29 -3.96
N THR A 96 -12.35 -4.53 -3.20
CA THR A 96 -11.24 -3.61 -3.01
C THR A 96 -10.53 -3.22 -4.29
N ALA A 97 -10.19 -4.21 -5.12
CA ALA A 97 -9.47 -3.93 -6.36
C ALA A 97 -10.27 -3.02 -7.29
N GLU A 98 -11.56 -3.33 -7.46
CA GLU A 98 -12.45 -2.54 -8.30
C GLU A 98 -12.63 -1.12 -7.77
N TYR A 99 -12.81 -0.99 -6.47
CA TYR A 99 -12.97 0.32 -5.84
C TYR A 99 -11.73 1.19 -6.03
N ILE A 100 -10.54 0.62 -5.83
CA ILE A 100 -9.27 1.33 -5.98
C ILE A 100 -9.05 1.77 -7.43
N GLU A 101 -9.38 0.90 -8.40
CA GLU A 101 -9.22 1.23 -9.82
C GLU A 101 -10.13 2.38 -10.27
N ASN A 102 -11.31 2.49 -9.68
CA ASN A 102 -12.30 3.51 -10.04
C ASN A 102 -12.20 4.77 -9.18
N ARG A 103 -11.23 4.83 -8.30
CA ARG A 103 -11.05 5.92 -7.37
C ARG A 103 -10.51 7.22 -7.97
#